data_1c24da0da8fcda27dd7f1ebcc461f29e
#
_entry.id   1c24da0da8fcda27dd7f1ebcc461f29e
#
_cell.length_a   1.000
_cell.length_b   1.000
_cell.length_c   1.000
_cell.angle_alpha   90.00
_cell.angle_beta   90.00
_cell.angle_gamma   90.00
#
_symmetry.space_group_name_H-M   'P 1'
#
loop_
_entity.id
_entity.type
_entity.pdbx_description
1 polymer ?
#
loop_
_entity_poly.entity_id
_entity_poly.type
_entity_poly.pdbx_seq_one_letter_code
_entity_poly.pdbx_strand_id
1 'polypeptide(L)'
;MSLSEINIRERKFHDGLHSSGKQRTQNKFYKALYNLYKDFTYTVKLKVKSADVLDYGCGVGNFAEEISVFKPNKIIGVDISKEAIKKAKNKLKEENNNIDYRVDNCENLSMNSNSFDVVYGSGILHHLNLKKSLRELNRVLRKNGTIIFVEPLATNPLINIYRKFTPNARSPDEH
;
A
#
# COMPACT_ATOMS: atom_id res chain seq x y z
N MET A 1 0.26 20.46 5.69
CA MET A 1 -0.23 20.78 4.32
C MET A 1 -1.65 20.27 4.18
N SER A 2 -2.53 21.00 3.45
CA SER A 2 -3.89 20.55 3.20
C SER A 2 -3.91 19.41 2.18
N LEU A 3 -4.76 18.40 2.42
CA LEU A 3 -5.03 17.34 1.46
C LEU A 3 -5.76 17.91 0.24
N SER A 4 -5.51 17.37 -0.95
CA SER A 4 -6.31 17.68 -2.13
C SER A 4 -7.75 17.14 -1.95
N GLU A 5 -8.70 17.65 -2.72
CA GLU A 5 -10.08 17.15 -2.69
C GLU A 5 -10.17 15.65 -3.03
N ILE A 6 -9.36 15.20 -3.98
CA ILE A 6 -9.25 13.78 -4.35
C ILE A 6 -8.77 12.97 -3.14
N ASN A 7 -7.67 13.38 -2.49
CA ASN A 7 -7.17 12.66 -1.31
C ASN A 7 -8.19 12.63 -0.15
N ILE A 8 -9.03 13.67 0.00
CA ILE A 8 -10.10 13.70 1.01
C ILE A 8 -11.19 12.67 0.66
N ARG A 9 -11.60 12.55 -0.61
CA ARG A 9 -12.59 11.57 -1.06
C ARG A 9 -12.05 10.14 -0.92
N GLU A 10 -10.82 9.89 -1.35
CA GLU A 10 -10.15 8.60 -1.20
C GLU A 10 -10.09 8.18 0.29
N ARG A 11 -9.67 9.09 1.16
CA ARG A 11 -9.65 8.81 2.60
C ARG A 11 -11.02 8.44 3.14
N LYS A 12 -12.07 9.21 2.80
CA LYS A 12 -13.45 8.92 3.25
C LYS A 12 -13.94 7.56 2.76
N PHE A 13 -13.64 7.21 1.51
CA PHE A 13 -14.00 5.92 0.93
C PHE A 13 -13.32 4.76 1.68
N HIS A 14 -12.02 4.84 1.90
CA HIS A 14 -11.27 3.80 2.59
C HIS A 14 -11.61 3.71 4.09
N ASP A 15 -11.82 4.83 4.77
CA ASP A 15 -12.31 4.83 6.16
C ASP A 15 -13.68 4.14 6.26
N GLY A 16 -14.62 4.43 5.34
CA GLY A 16 -15.93 3.77 5.27
C GLY A 16 -15.82 2.26 4.98
N LEU A 17 -14.93 1.86 4.08
CA LEU A 17 -14.68 0.46 3.77
C LEU A 17 -14.14 -0.30 5.00
N HIS A 18 -13.18 0.28 5.70
CA HIS A 18 -12.58 -0.34 6.87
C HIS A 18 -13.49 -0.32 8.10
N SER A 19 -14.33 0.70 8.28
CA SER A 19 -15.27 0.76 9.42
C SER A 19 -16.43 -0.21 9.27
N SER A 20 -16.91 -0.49 8.04
CA SER A 20 -18.11 -1.31 7.79
C SER A 20 -17.91 -2.81 8.02
N GLY A 21 -16.70 -3.30 8.33
CA GLY A 21 -16.41 -4.73 8.49
C GLY A 21 -16.53 -5.56 7.20
N LYS A 22 -16.88 -4.94 6.08
CA LYS A 22 -16.95 -5.62 4.79
C LYS A 22 -15.52 -5.97 4.35
N GLN A 23 -15.12 -7.21 4.56
CA GLN A 23 -13.94 -7.73 3.87
C GLN A 23 -14.25 -7.73 2.36
N ARG A 24 -13.33 -7.19 1.55
CA ARG A 24 -13.35 -7.45 0.11
C ARG A 24 -13.33 -8.96 -0.06
N THR A 25 -14.45 -9.55 -0.44
CA THR A 25 -14.53 -10.98 -0.74
C THR A 25 -13.44 -11.31 -1.73
N GLN A 26 -12.58 -12.26 -1.37
CA GLN A 26 -11.56 -12.77 -2.29
C GLN A 26 -12.27 -13.44 -3.45
N ASN A 27 -12.54 -12.67 -4.48
CA ASN A 27 -13.23 -13.10 -5.68
C ASN A 27 -12.33 -14.09 -6.45
N LYS A 28 -12.93 -15.00 -7.25
CA LYS A 28 -12.23 -15.93 -8.15
C LYS A 28 -11.18 -15.24 -9.04
N PHE A 29 -11.40 -13.95 -9.32
CA PHE A 29 -10.48 -13.08 -10.04
C PHE A 29 -9.13 -12.88 -9.31
N TYR A 30 -9.12 -12.70 -7.98
CA TYR A 30 -7.88 -12.61 -7.21
C TYR A 30 -7.11 -13.92 -7.15
N LYS A 31 -7.80 -15.08 -7.31
CA LYS A 31 -7.12 -16.38 -7.48
C LYS A 31 -6.34 -16.47 -8.79
N ALA A 32 -6.82 -15.83 -9.85
CA ALA A 32 -6.10 -15.76 -11.13
C ALA A 32 -4.83 -14.90 -11.03
N LEU A 33 -4.79 -13.94 -10.10
CA LEU A 33 -3.62 -13.10 -9.82
C LEU A 33 -2.65 -13.73 -8.80
N TYR A 34 -2.93 -14.94 -8.31
CA TYR A 34 -2.15 -15.59 -7.25
C TYR A 34 -0.65 -15.66 -7.59
N ASN A 35 -0.30 -16.04 -8.82
CA ASN A 35 1.11 -16.12 -9.24
C ASN A 35 1.78 -14.75 -9.22
N LEU A 36 1.10 -13.71 -9.68
CA LEU A 36 1.62 -12.34 -9.65
C LEU A 36 1.91 -11.85 -8.23
N TYR A 37 0.98 -12.11 -7.30
CA TYR A 37 1.20 -11.80 -5.88
C TYR A 37 2.30 -12.64 -5.26
N LYS A 38 2.43 -13.89 -5.66
CA LYS A 38 3.53 -14.76 -5.22
C LYS A 38 4.89 -14.22 -5.68
N ASP A 39 5.00 -13.80 -6.93
CA ASP A 39 6.23 -13.21 -7.48
C ASP A 39 6.56 -11.87 -6.82
N PHE A 40 5.55 -11.02 -6.60
CA PHE A 40 5.69 -9.78 -5.84
C PHE A 40 6.20 -10.06 -4.43
N THR A 41 5.54 -10.95 -3.69
CA THR A 41 5.91 -11.33 -2.33
C THR A 41 7.33 -11.89 -2.27
N TYR A 42 7.68 -12.78 -3.20
CA TYR A 42 9.02 -13.36 -3.29
C TYR A 42 10.08 -12.28 -3.53
N THR A 43 9.83 -11.36 -4.46
CA THR A 43 10.74 -10.26 -4.78
C THR A 43 10.97 -9.34 -3.58
N VAL A 44 9.90 -8.98 -2.85
CA VAL A 44 10.00 -8.17 -1.63
C VAL A 44 10.84 -8.90 -0.58
N LYS A 45 10.55 -10.19 -0.31
CA LYS A 45 11.28 -11.02 0.66
C LYS A 45 12.79 -11.06 0.42
N LEU A 46 13.21 -11.10 -0.84
CA LEU A 46 14.63 -11.09 -1.21
C LEU A 46 15.36 -9.78 -0.88
N LYS A 47 14.63 -8.66 -0.76
CA LYS A 47 15.20 -7.32 -0.65
C LYS A 47 15.14 -6.72 0.76
N VAL A 48 14.28 -7.24 1.65
CA VAL A 48 13.98 -6.58 2.93
C VAL A 48 14.94 -6.91 4.06
N LYS A 49 15.77 -7.95 3.94
CA LYS A 49 16.69 -8.34 5.01
C LYS A 49 17.67 -7.21 5.33
N SER A 50 17.71 -6.79 6.61
CA SER A 50 18.54 -5.69 7.11
C SER A 50 18.30 -4.35 6.39
N ALA A 51 17.14 -4.16 5.78
CA ALA A 51 16.75 -2.95 5.07
C ALA A 51 15.83 -2.07 5.91
N ASP A 52 15.87 -0.77 5.67
CA ASP A 52 14.84 0.18 6.08
C ASP A 52 13.74 0.20 5.00
N VAL A 53 12.54 -0.17 5.38
CA VAL A 53 11.46 -0.52 4.44
C VAL A 53 10.27 0.43 4.59
N LEU A 54 9.70 0.87 3.47
CA LEU A 54 8.43 1.60 3.41
C LEU A 54 7.36 0.71 2.76
N ASP A 55 6.29 0.45 3.49
CA ASP A 55 5.03 -0.13 2.98
C ASP A 55 4.11 1.02 2.56
N TYR A 56 4.02 1.25 1.25
CA TYR A 56 3.38 2.40 0.64
C TYR A 56 1.92 2.08 0.31
N GLY A 57 0.99 2.61 1.12
CA GLY A 57 -0.42 2.23 1.10
C GLY A 57 -0.67 0.92 1.83
N CYS A 58 -0.21 0.84 3.09
CA CYS A 58 -0.17 -0.41 3.86
C CYS A 58 -1.55 -0.97 4.27
N GLY A 59 -2.63 -0.18 4.12
CA GLY A 59 -3.95 -0.55 4.59
C GLY A 59 -3.95 -0.96 6.06
N VAL A 60 -4.47 -2.15 6.35
CA VAL A 60 -4.52 -2.71 7.71
C VAL A 60 -3.27 -3.49 8.13
N GLY A 61 -2.17 -3.35 7.41
CA GLY A 61 -0.83 -3.82 7.81
C GLY A 61 -0.55 -5.31 7.66
N ASN A 62 -1.40 -6.09 6.98
CA ASN A 62 -1.22 -7.55 6.89
C ASN A 62 0.11 -7.95 6.24
N PHE A 63 0.52 -7.23 5.17
CA PHE A 63 1.71 -7.59 4.42
C PHE A 63 2.99 -7.20 5.17
N ALA A 64 2.99 -6.06 5.88
CA ALA A 64 4.13 -5.68 6.72
C ALA A 64 4.41 -6.73 7.82
N GLU A 65 3.34 -7.28 8.45
CA GLU A 65 3.48 -8.36 9.43
C GLU A 65 4.06 -9.63 8.78
N GLU A 66 3.62 -10.00 7.56
CA GLU A 66 4.18 -11.13 6.81
C GLU A 66 5.66 -10.93 6.48
N ILE A 67 6.06 -9.71 6.13
CA ILE A 67 7.44 -9.40 5.73
C ILE A 67 8.37 -9.26 6.93
N SER A 68 7.88 -8.93 8.12
CA SER A 68 8.69 -8.72 9.33
C SER A 68 9.56 -9.91 9.70
N VAL A 69 9.11 -11.14 9.42
CA VAL A 69 9.84 -12.38 9.71
C VAL A 69 11.17 -12.50 8.92
N PHE A 70 11.34 -11.74 7.84
CA PHE A 70 12.56 -11.70 7.02
C PHE A 70 13.61 -10.71 7.55
N LYS A 71 13.42 -10.21 8.78
CA LYS A 71 14.36 -9.40 9.55
C LYS A 71 14.77 -8.10 8.85
N PRO A 72 13.83 -7.25 8.42
CA PRO A 72 14.16 -5.86 8.10
C PRO A 72 14.66 -5.13 9.34
N ASN A 73 15.44 -4.06 9.17
CA ASN A 73 15.80 -3.20 10.30
C ASN A 73 14.55 -2.54 10.88
N LYS A 74 13.73 -1.98 10.00
CA LYS A 74 12.42 -1.40 10.34
C LYS A 74 11.49 -1.47 9.13
N ILE A 75 10.19 -1.48 9.41
CA ILE A 75 9.13 -1.25 8.42
C ILE A 75 8.31 -0.05 8.88
N ILE A 76 8.14 0.94 8.02
CA ILE A 76 7.16 2.00 8.23
C ILE A 76 6.02 1.78 7.23
N GLY A 77 4.82 1.49 7.73
CA GLY A 77 3.62 1.40 6.92
C GLY A 77 2.87 2.73 6.92
N VAL A 78 2.51 3.22 5.73
CA VAL A 78 1.75 4.46 5.58
C VAL A 78 0.46 4.22 4.82
N ASP A 79 -0.60 4.86 5.29
CA ASP A 79 -1.90 4.88 4.61
C ASP A 79 -2.62 6.19 4.92
N ILE A 80 -3.46 6.65 4.00
CA ILE A 80 -4.24 7.87 4.20
C ILE A 80 -5.45 7.64 5.13
N SER A 81 -5.91 6.39 5.25
CA SER A 81 -7.04 5.99 6.08
C SER A 81 -6.63 5.88 7.55
N LYS A 82 -7.24 6.72 8.40
CA LYS A 82 -7.06 6.65 9.85
C LYS A 82 -7.58 5.34 10.43
N GLU A 83 -8.69 4.83 9.89
CA GLU A 83 -9.30 3.59 10.35
C GLU A 83 -8.45 2.37 9.99
N ALA A 84 -7.82 2.38 8.79
CA ALA A 84 -6.88 1.34 8.41
C ALA A 84 -5.67 1.29 9.36
N ILE A 85 -5.04 2.44 9.60
CA ILE A 85 -3.88 2.57 10.50
C ILE A 85 -4.24 2.19 11.94
N LYS A 86 -5.41 2.60 12.44
CA LYS A 86 -5.89 2.19 13.76
C LYS A 86 -5.98 0.66 13.88
N LYS A 87 -6.54 0.00 12.85
CA LYS A 87 -6.62 -1.46 12.81
C LYS A 87 -5.24 -2.12 12.72
N ALA A 88 -4.34 -1.57 11.90
CA ALA A 88 -2.97 -2.06 11.79
C ALA A 88 -2.25 -2.01 13.15
N LYS A 89 -2.33 -0.88 13.85
CA LYS A 89 -1.74 -0.72 15.20
C LYS A 89 -2.34 -1.67 16.22
N ASN A 90 -3.67 -1.86 16.22
CA ASN A 90 -4.34 -2.73 17.18
C ASN A 90 -4.01 -4.23 17.01
N LYS A 91 -3.57 -4.64 15.81
CA LYS A 91 -3.16 -6.02 15.54
C LYS A 91 -1.68 -6.27 15.80
N LEU A 92 -0.91 -5.19 15.90
CA LEU A 92 0.54 -5.30 16.04
C LEU A 92 0.88 -6.03 17.34
N LYS A 93 1.63 -7.12 17.21
CA LYS A 93 2.10 -7.90 18.34
C LYS A 93 3.38 -7.29 18.90
N GLU A 94 3.64 -7.49 20.20
CA GLU A 94 4.85 -6.99 20.86
C GLU A 94 6.16 -7.47 20.20
N GLU A 95 6.15 -8.67 19.62
CA GLU A 95 7.28 -9.26 18.90
C GLU A 95 7.64 -8.49 17.62
N ASN A 96 6.70 -7.73 17.05
CA ASN A 96 6.88 -6.95 15.82
C ASN A 96 7.31 -5.48 16.13
N ASN A 97 8.21 -5.29 17.07
CA ASN A 97 8.69 -3.99 17.53
C ASN A 97 9.43 -3.15 16.48
N ASN A 98 9.75 -3.75 15.34
CA ASN A 98 10.37 -3.08 14.19
C ASN A 98 9.36 -2.55 13.15
N ILE A 99 8.05 -2.66 13.41
CA ILE A 99 7.00 -2.12 12.55
C ILE A 99 6.39 -0.87 13.18
N ASP A 100 6.22 0.18 12.40
CA ASP A 100 5.46 1.38 12.78
C ASP A 100 4.45 1.73 11.69
N TYR A 101 3.22 2.07 12.09
CA TYR A 101 2.16 2.46 11.16
C TYR A 101 1.79 3.93 11.36
N ARG A 102 1.70 4.69 10.27
CA ARG A 102 1.42 6.12 10.29
C ARG A 102 0.34 6.51 9.30
N VAL A 103 -0.53 7.43 9.73
CA VAL A 103 -1.42 8.12 8.79
C VAL A 103 -0.58 9.13 8.02
N ASP A 104 -0.43 8.92 6.71
CA ASP A 104 0.34 9.81 5.86
C ASP A 104 -0.21 9.84 4.43
N ASN A 105 0.17 10.87 3.67
CA ASN A 105 -0.21 11.02 2.28
C ASN A 105 0.93 10.59 1.37
N CYS A 106 0.72 9.50 0.63
CA CYS A 106 1.67 8.98 -0.34
C CYS A 106 2.11 9.98 -1.44
N GLU A 107 1.30 11.01 -1.71
CA GLU A 107 1.67 12.09 -2.65
C GLU A 107 2.53 13.20 -2.02
N ASN A 108 2.73 13.17 -0.70
CA ASN A 108 3.49 14.16 0.06
C ASN A 108 3.83 13.59 1.44
N LEU A 109 4.81 12.70 1.48
CA LEU A 109 5.23 11.97 2.68
C LEU A 109 5.90 12.89 3.70
N SER A 110 5.58 12.67 4.97
CA SER A 110 6.23 13.36 6.10
C SER A 110 7.65 12.84 6.41
N MET A 111 8.13 11.83 5.69
CA MET A 111 9.45 11.22 5.86
C MET A 111 10.56 12.06 5.24
N ASN A 112 11.77 11.93 5.82
CA ASN A 112 12.98 12.57 5.28
C ASN A 112 13.38 11.94 3.93
N SER A 113 14.14 12.69 3.14
CA SER A 113 14.79 12.16 1.93
C SER A 113 15.80 11.08 2.28
N ASN A 114 16.02 10.13 1.36
CA ASN A 114 17.01 9.04 1.50
C ASN A 114 16.85 8.23 2.80
N SER A 115 15.61 7.85 3.13
CA SER A 115 15.28 7.17 4.38
C SER A 115 15.11 5.66 4.24
N PHE A 116 14.84 5.16 3.02
CA PHE A 116 14.48 3.77 2.79
C PHE A 116 15.36 3.11 1.75
N ASP A 117 15.68 1.83 1.99
CA ASP A 117 16.38 0.95 1.06
C ASP A 117 15.41 0.26 0.11
N VAL A 118 14.20 -0.05 0.61
CA VAL A 118 13.14 -0.73 -0.14
C VAL A 118 11.82 -0.01 0.07
N VAL A 119 11.11 0.26 -1.02
CA VAL A 119 9.72 0.71 -1.00
C VAL A 119 8.88 -0.30 -1.76
N TYR A 120 7.83 -0.78 -1.15
CA TYR A 120 6.87 -1.65 -1.83
C TYR A 120 5.43 -1.15 -1.66
N GLY A 121 4.56 -1.56 -2.57
CA GLY A 121 3.13 -1.27 -2.49
C GLY A 121 2.31 -2.21 -3.38
N SER A 122 1.04 -2.36 -3.05
CA SER A 122 0.13 -3.24 -3.77
C SER A 122 -1.22 -2.56 -3.97
N GLY A 123 -1.59 -2.32 -5.24
CA GLY A 123 -2.88 -1.74 -5.58
C GLY A 123 -3.11 -0.33 -5.04
N ILE A 124 -2.10 0.51 -5.07
CA ILE A 124 -2.13 1.87 -4.50
C ILE A 124 -1.91 2.96 -5.55
N LEU A 125 -1.04 2.75 -6.54
CA LEU A 125 -0.64 3.82 -7.47
C LEU A 125 -1.80 4.32 -8.33
N HIS A 126 -2.78 3.47 -8.64
CA HIS A 126 -3.95 3.84 -9.43
C HIS A 126 -4.96 4.72 -8.67
N HIS A 127 -4.78 4.93 -7.35
CA HIS A 127 -5.53 5.87 -6.53
C HIS A 127 -4.83 7.23 -6.38
N LEU A 128 -3.62 7.38 -6.92
CA LEU A 128 -2.75 8.52 -6.64
C LEU A 128 -2.44 9.35 -7.88
N ASN A 129 -2.09 10.62 -7.66
CA ASN A 129 -1.41 11.39 -8.69
C ASN A 129 -0.01 10.82 -8.92
N LEU A 130 0.14 10.05 -10.00
CA LEU A 130 1.36 9.30 -10.28
C LEU A 130 2.61 10.19 -10.33
N LYS A 131 2.51 11.40 -10.88
CA LYS A 131 3.65 12.34 -10.96
C LYS A 131 4.14 12.77 -9.58
N LYS A 132 3.22 13.05 -8.65
CA LYS A 132 3.57 13.42 -7.28
C LYS A 132 4.13 12.22 -6.53
N SER A 133 3.47 11.06 -6.66
CA SER A 133 3.89 9.82 -6.01
C SER A 133 5.29 9.38 -6.44
N LEU A 134 5.60 9.39 -7.74
CA LEU A 134 6.93 9.06 -8.24
C LEU A 134 8.00 10.03 -7.75
N ARG A 135 7.67 11.33 -7.58
CA ARG A 135 8.59 12.30 -6.99
C ARG A 135 8.90 11.97 -5.53
N GLU A 136 7.87 11.65 -4.75
CA GLU A 136 8.03 11.28 -3.33
C GLU A 136 8.78 9.96 -3.18
N LEU A 137 8.46 8.95 -3.98
CA LEU A 137 9.19 7.67 -4.01
C LEU A 137 10.68 7.88 -4.29
N ASN A 138 11.03 8.70 -5.29
CA ASN A 138 12.43 9.03 -5.61
C ASN A 138 13.09 9.82 -4.47
N ARG A 139 12.37 10.70 -3.79
CA ARG A 139 12.91 11.52 -2.69
C ARG A 139 13.24 10.69 -1.46
N VAL A 140 12.33 9.79 -1.07
CA VAL A 140 12.49 9.01 0.18
C VAL A 140 13.40 7.80 0.01
N LEU A 141 13.60 7.33 -1.22
CA LEU A 141 14.46 6.20 -1.52
C LEU A 141 15.94 6.60 -1.45
N ARG A 142 16.76 5.76 -0.86
CA ARG A 142 18.22 5.90 -0.87
C ARG A 142 18.80 5.62 -2.26
N LYS A 143 20.00 6.11 -2.51
CA LYS A 143 20.76 5.73 -3.71
C LYS A 143 20.89 4.20 -3.77
N ASN A 144 20.59 3.62 -4.93
CA ASN A 144 20.55 2.17 -5.16
C ASN A 144 19.42 1.42 -4.41
N GLY A 145 18.47 2.13 -3.82
CA GLY A 145 17.27 1.52 -3.25
C GLY A 145 16.38 0.90 -4.31
N THR A 146 15.45 0.06 -3.88
CA THR A 146 14.57 -0.71 -4.76
C THR A 146 13.12 -0.33 -4.55
N ILE A 147 12.36 -0.16 -5.64
CA ILE A 147 10.91 0.05 -5.65
C ILE A 147 10.24 -1.20 -6.24
N ILE A 148 9.24 -1.74 -5.55
CA ILE A 148 8.52 -2.95 -5.97
C ILE A 148 7.02 -2.71 -5.83
N PHE A 149 6.29 -2.69 -6.95
CA PHE A 149 4.83 -2.52 -6.94
C PHE A 149 4.14 -3.62 -7.72
N VAL A 150 2.93 -3.96 -7.27
CA VAL A 150 1.96 -4.75 -8.02
C VAL A 150 0.68 -3.96 -8.17
N GLU A 151 0.29 -3.71 -9.43
CA GLU A 151 -0.86 -2.86 -9.76
C GLU A 151 -1.79 -3.54 -10.77
N PRO A 152 -3.11 -3.33 -10.67
CA PRO A 152 -4.02 -3.77 -11.71
C PRO A 152 -3.80 -2.94 -12.98
N LEU A 153 -3.58 -3.62 -14.12
CA LEU A 153 -3.41 -2.93 -15.39
C LEU A 153 -4.74 -2.38 -15.89
N ALA A 154 -4.83 -1.05 -16.05
CA ALA A 154 -6.01 -0.37 -16.57
C ALA A 154 -6.40 -0.83 -17.99
N THR A 155 -5.43 -1.29 -18.77
CA THR A 155 -5.63 -1.79 -20.15
C THR A 155 -6.08 -3.25 -20.23
N ASN A 156 -6.17 -3.95 -19.11
CA ASN A 156 -6.62 -5.36 -19.12
C ASN A 156 -8.14 -5.43 -19.37
N PRO A 157 -8.61 -5.98 -20.51
CA PRO A 157 -10.03 -5.99 -20.88
C PRO A 157 -10.88 -6.79 -19.89
N LEU A 158 -10.36 -7.86 -19.29
CA LEU A 158 -11.08 -8.67 -18.30
C LEU A 158 -11.30 -7.89 -17.01
N ILE A 159 -10.31 -7.12 -16.56
CA ILE A 159 -10.44 -6.21 -15.42
C ILE A 159 -11.49 -5.14 -15.71
N ASN A 160 -11.50 -4.58 -16.92
CA ASN A 160 -12.44 -3.53 -17.30
C ASN A 160 -13.89 -4.06 -17.40
N ILE A 161 -14.07 -5.29 -17.88
CA ILE A 161 -15.38 -5.98 -17.87
C ILE A 161 -15.84 -6.17 -16.41
N TYR A 162 -14.99 -6.73 -15.55
CA TYR A 162 -15.30 -6.91 -14.12
C TYR A 162 -15.66 -5.59 -13.44
N ARG A 163 -14.89 -4.53 -13.69
CA ARG A 163 -15.11 -3.18 -13.16
C ARG A 163 -16.47 -2.61 -13.55
N LYS A 164 -16.92 -2.88 -14.79
CA LYS A 164 -18.24 -2.45 -15.28
C LYS A 164 -19.40 -3.07 -14.48
N PHE A 165 -19.23 -4.31 -14.01
CA PHE A 165 -20.26 -5.02 -13.25
C PHE A 165 -20.16 -4.84 -11.73
N THR A 166 -19.12 -4.17 -11.23
CA THR A 166 -18.90 -3.94 -9.78
C THR A 166 -18.58 -2.49 -9.44
N PRO A 167 -19.44 -1.51 -9.82
CA PRO A 167 -19.16 -0.09 -9.64
C PRO A 167 -18.98 0.31 -8.17
N ASN A 168 -19.70 -0.34 -7.26
CA ASN A 168 -19.65 -0.04 -5.82
C ASN A 168 -18.42 -0.62 -5.08
N ALA A 169 -17.57 -1.35 -5.79
CA ALA A 169 -16.35 -1.93 -5.20
C ALA A 169 -15.12 -1.01 -5.33
N ARG A 170 -15.30 0.18 -5.92
CA ARG A 170 -14.22 1.12 -6.26
C ARG A 170 -14.45 2.50 -5.68
N SER A 171 -13.36 3.23 -5.46
CA SER A 171 -13.41 4.67 -5.27
C SER A 171 -13.85 5.39 -6.56
N PRO A 172 -14.61 6.51 -6.47
CA PRO A 172 -14.98 7.31 -7.64
C PRO A 172 -13.79 7.89 -8.42
N ASP A 173 -12.63 8.02 -7.77
CA ASP A 173 -11.42 8.64 -8.32
C ASP A 173 -10.37 7.61 -8.81
N GLU A 174 -10.70 6.31 -8.81
CA GLU A 174 -9.82 5.23 -9.30
C GLU A 174 -9.69 5.28 -10.84
N HIS A 175 -8.46 5.37 -11.34
CA HIS A 175 -8.09 5.49 -12.77
C HIS A 175 -7.77 4.13 -13.41
#